data_543f94d7396e34eb65409c330861fafb
#
_entry.id   543f94d7396e34eb65409c330861fafb
#
_cell.length_a   1.000
_cell.length_b   1.000
_cell.length_c   1.000
_cell.angle_alpha   90.00
_cell.angle_beta   90.00
_cell.angle_gamma   90.00
#
_symmetry.space_group_name_H-M   'P 1'
#
loop_
_entity.id
_entity.type
_entity.pdbx_description
1 polymer ?
#
loop_
_entity_poly.entity_id
_entity_poly.type
_entity_poly.pdbx_seq_one_letter_code
_entity_poly.pdbx_strand_id
1 'polypeptide(L)'
;MLTAAKLVLPALAAALFVWGAAWCVMRTLWPQMADTAAVGGEPPRSSKAMAALAGLLFVCVLQLVFCHAAQANNPGVGLAQAMEWQFYGNTDARHYIDLAQYGYGTGGAFAEQELMIVFFPLFPALLRVVHLLVGGSYPLLGLAVQGPLFAGAAVSLYT
;
A
#
# COMPACT_ATOMS: atom_id res chain seq x y z
N MET A 1 -9.63 26.41 -12.13
CA MET A 1 -8.18 26.49 -11.89
C MET A 1 -7.77 26.30 -10.41
N LEU A 2 -8.53 26.78 -9.42
CA LEU A 2 -8.22 26.59 -7.97
C LEU A 2 -8.24 25.13 -7.50
N THR A 3 -9.03 24.26 -8.12
CA THR A 3 -9.15 22.83 -7.77
C THR A 3 -7.91 22.01 -8.13
N ALA A 4 -7.27 22.29 -9.24
CA ALA A 4 -6.04 21.58 -9.64
C ALA A 4 -4.87 21.92 -8.70
N ALA A 5 -4.73 23.18 -8.28
CA ALA A 5 -3.68 23.58 -7.35
C ALA A 5 -3.84 22.94 -5.95
N LYS A 6 -5.07 22.74 -5.49
CA LYS A 6 -5.37 22.07 -4.20
C LYS A 6 -4.99 20.59 -4.18
N LEU A 7 -4.92 19.94 -5.34
CA LEU A 7 -4.51 18.54 -5.48
C LEU A 7 -3.03 18.38 -5.78
N VAL A 8 -2.49 19.27 -6.63
CA VAL A 8 -1.10 19.18 -7.09
C VAL A 8 -0.11 19.51 -5.97
N LEU A 9 -0.38 20.54 -5.15
CA LEU A 9 0.52 20.95 -4.07
C LEU A 9 0.73 19.87 -3.00
N PRO A 10 -0.33 19.27 -2.43
CA PRO A 10 -0.16 18.16 -1.46
C PRO A 10 0.51 16.94 -2.07
N ALA A 11 0.19 16.60 -3.33
CA ALA A 11 0.80 15.48 -4.03
C ALA A 11 2.31 15.71 -4.26
N LEU A 12 2.70 16.91 -4.66
CA LEU A 12 4.11 17.29 -4.79
C LEU A 12 4.83 17.29 -3.44
N ALA A 13 4.22 17.84 -2.39
CA ALA A 13 4.79 17.84 -1.06
C ALA A 13 4.98 16.40 -0.52
N ALA A 14 4.00 15.52 -0.72
CA ALA A 14 4.12 14.12 -0.35
C ALA A 14 5.17 13.38 -1.18
N ALA A 15 5.25 13.62 -2.48
CA ALA A 15 6.27 13.04 -3.35
C ALA A 15 7.68 13.50 -2.94
N LEU A 16 7.86 14.77 -2.62
CA LEU A 16 9.13 15.31 -2.11
C LEU A 16 9.49 14.73 -0.74
N PHE A 17 8.51 14.57 0.15
CA PHE A 17 8.71 13.95 1.46
C PHE A 17 9.13 12.49 1.33
N VAL A 18 8.42 11.71 0.49
CA VAL A 18 8.74 10.30 0.20
C VAL A 18 10.12 10.18 -0.43
N TRP A 19 10.43 11.04 -1.41
CA TRP A 19 11.74 11.06 -2.06
C TRP A 19 12.85 11.44 -1.07
N GLY A 20 12.64 12.46 -0.23
CA GLY A 20 13.58 12.88 0.80
C GLY A 20 13.81 11.78 1.86
N ALA A 21 12.74 11.13 2.31
CA ALA A 21 12.82 10.00 3.24
C ALA A 21 13.57 8.82 2.62
N ALA A 22 13.24 8.44 1.38
CA ALA A 22 13.94 7.38 0.64
C ALA A 22 15.42 7.73 0.41
N TRP A 23 15.71 8.98 0.08
CA TRP A 23 17.09 9.48 -0.06
C TRP A 23 17.87 9.40 1.26
N CYS A 24 17.28 9.84 2.37
CA CYS A 24 17.91 9.73 3.70
C CYS A 24 18.17 8.27 4.08
N VAL A 25 17.18 7.39 3.87
CA VAL A 25 17.31 5.95 4.11
C VAL A 25 18.41 5.36 3.23
N MET A 26 18.39 5.64 1.93
CA MET A 26 19.43 5.16 1.02
C MET A 26 20.82 5.66 1.40
N ARG A 27 20.95 6.93 1.75
CA ARG A 27 22.24 7.53 2.13
C ARG A 27 22.80 6.97 3.44
N THR A 28 21.94 6.60 4.37
CA THR A 28 22.36 6.00 5.66
C THR A 28 22.61 4.50 5.55
N LEU A 29 21.83 3.80 4.72
CA LEU A 29 21.92 2.34 4.59
C LEU A 29 22.91 1.89 3.53
N TRP A 30 23.08 2.66 2.44
CA TRP A 30 23.96 2.29 1.32
C TRP A 30 25.42 2.01 1.72
N PRO A 31 26.08 2.84 2.55
CA PRO A 31 27.43 2.54 3.03
C PRO A 31 27.49 1.25 3.83
N GLN A 32 26.50 1.02 4.70
CA GLN A 32 26.42 -0.19 5.53
C GLN A 32 26.18 -1.45 4.66
N MET A 33 25.41 -1.34 3.60
CA MET A 33 25.21 -2.42 2.64
C MET A 33 26.49 -2.74 1.86
N ALA A 34 27.20 -1.72 1.42
CA ALA A 34 28.45 -1.90 0.67
C ALA A 34 29.52 -2.59 1.55
N ASP A 35 29.63 -2.20 2.82
CA ASP A 35 30.56 -2.79 3.76
C ASP A 35 30.21 -4.25 4.09
N THR A 36 28.92 -4.55 4.32
CA THR A 36 28.48 -5.93 4.61
C THR A 36 28.58 -6.83 3.38
N ALA A 37 28.30 -6.33 2.20
CA ALA A 37 28.49 -7.08 0.95
C ALA A 37 29.98 -7.39 0.69
N ALA A 38 30.88 -6.48 1.03
CA ALA A 38 32.31 -6.66 0.89
C ALA A 38 32.87 -7.74 1.85
N VAL A 39 32.23 -7.93 3.00
CA VAL A 39 32.67 -8.87 4.05
C VAL A 39 31.89 -10.19 4.02
N GLY A 40 30.83 -10.30 3.19
CA GLY A 40 29.97 -11.48 3.13
C GLY A 40 29.12 -11.69 4.40
N GLY A 41 28.93 -10.65 5.21
CA GLY A 41 28.17 -10.70 6.45
C GLY A 41 26.69 -10.36 6.27
N GLU A 42 25.82 -10.90 7.14
CA GLU A 42 24.43 -10.47 7.19
C GLU A 42 24.31 -9.01 7.66
N PRO A 43 23.40 -8.22 7.05
CA PRO A 43 23.14 -6.85 7.48
C PRO A 43 22.66 -6.82 8.93
N PRO A 44 23.06 -5.80 9.71
CA PRO A 44 22.67 -5.68 11.12
C PRO A 44 21.15 -5.58 11.27
N ARG A 45 20.62 -6.12 12.37
CA ARG A 45 19.17 -6.09 12.66
C ARG A 45 18.57 -4.68 12.67
N SER A 46 19.34 -3.69 13.10
CA SER A 46 18.93 -2.27 13.06
C SER A 46 18.63 -1.79 11.64
N SER A 47 19.40 -2.21 10.67
CA SER A 47 19.20 -1.85 9.25
C SER A 47 17.95 -2.48 8.67
N LYS A 48 17.67 -3.75 9.01
CA LYS A 48 16.41 -4.42 8.62
C LYS A 48 15.19 -3.72 9.24
N ALA A 49 15.27 -3.32 10.51
CA ALA A 49 14.23 -2.56 11.18
C ALA A 49 13.99 -1.18 10.52
N MET A 50 15.06 -0.48 10.15
CA MET A 50 14.96 0.80 9.43
C MET A 50 14.32 0.63 8.04
N ALA A 51 14.67 -0.42 7.30
CA ALA A 51 14.06 -0.73 6.00
C ALA A 51 12.54 -1.02 6.16
N ALA A 52 12.17 -1.80 7.17
CA ALA A 52 10.77 -2.08 7.49
C ALA A 52 10.00 -0.80 7.84
N LEU A 53 10.58 0.06 8.68
CA LEU A 53 9.98 1.33 9.08
C LEU A 53 9.82 2.27 7.87
N ALA A 54 10.82 2.35 7.00
CA ALA A 54 10.74 3.15 5.78
C ALA A 54 9.62 2.67 4.85
N GLY A 55 9.48 1.35 4.66
CA GLY A 55 8.39 0.76 3.89
C GLY A 55 7.01 1.07 4.47
N LEU A 56 6.85 0.93 5.79
CA LEU A 56 5.61 1.30 6.50
C LEU A 56 5.27 2.78 6.31
N LEU A 57 6.22 3.67 6.56
CA LEU A 57 6.02 5.12 6.41
C LEU A 57 5.65 5.49 4.98
N PHE A 58 6.30 4.89 3.99
CA PHE A 58 5.97 5.09 2.58
C PHE A 58 4.50 4.79 2.28
N VAL A 59 4.02 3.60 2.70
CA VAL A 59 2.62 3.20 2.47
C VAL A 59 1.66 4.11 3.22
N CYS A 60 1.94 4.45 4.49
CA CYS A 60 1.10 5.36 5.28
C CYS A 60 0.98 6.73 4.61
N VAL A 61 2.08 7.31 4.12
CA VAL A 61 2.06 8.60 3.43
C VAL A 61 1.24 8.51 2.14
N LEU A 62 1.44 7.47 1.33
CA LEU A 62 0.64 7.26 0.12
C LEU A 62 -0.86 7.17 0.45
N GLN A 63 -1.23 6.36 1.44
CA GLN A 63 -2.62 6.21 1.85
C GLN A 63 -3.23 7.54 2.30
N LEU A 64 -2.51 8.33 3.11
CA LEU A 64 -2.96 9.65 3.55
C LEU A 64 -3.17 10.61 2.37
N VAL A 65 -2.25 10.62 1.40
CA VAL A 65 -2.36 11.45 0.19
C VAL A 65 -3.59 11.07 -0.62
N PHE A 66 -3.82 9.78 -0.85
CA PHE A 66 -4.99 9.31 -1.59
C PHE A 66 -6.29 9.58 -0.84
N CYS A 67 -6.32 9.41 0.49
CA CYS A 67 -7.46 9.77 1.32
C CYS A 67 -7.78 11.25 1.23
N HIS A 68 -6.76 12.10 1.35
CA HIS A 68 -6.92 13.55 1.23
C HIS A 68 -7.45 13.95 -0.15
N ALA A 69 -6.91 13.34 -1.22
CA ALA A 69 -7.39 13.54 -2.58
C ALA A 69 -8.86 13.09 -2.75
N ALA A 70 -9.23 11.94 -2.18
CA ALA A 70 -10.59 11.43 -2.22
C ALA A 70 -11.56 12.38 -1.49
N GLN A 71 -11.20 12.89 -0.31
CA GLN A 71 -12.00 13.88 0.43
C GLN A 71 -12.12 15.23 -0.29
N ALA A 72 -11.02 15.69 -0.92
CA ALA A 72 -11.02 16.96 -1.67
C ALA A 72 -11.97 16.91 -2.88
N ASN A 73 -12.12 15.73 -3.50
CA ASN A 73 -13.05 15.52 -4.62
C ASN A 73 -14.48 15.23 -4.16
N ASN A 74 -14.68 14.89 -2.89
CA ASN A 74 -15.99 14.52 -2.32
C ASN A 74 -16.21 15.27 -0.98
N PRO A 75 -16.52 16.56 -1.01
CA PRO A 75 -16.72 17.35 0.20
C PRO A 75 -17.86 16.75 1.05
N GLY A 76 -17.60 16.57 2.34
CA GLY A 76 -18.57 16.00 3.29
C GLY A 76 -18.42 14.49 3.55
N VAL A 77 -17.50 13.81 2.86
CA VAL A 77 -17.18 12.40 3.12
C VAL A 77 -16.24 12.26 4.31
N GLY A 78 -16.58 11.38 5.24
CA GLY A 78 -15.72 11.06 6.38
C GLY A 78 -14.41 10.35 5.98
N LEU A 79 -13.38 10.44 6.83
CA LEU A 79 -12.07 9.84 6.54
C LEU A 79 -12.16 8.34 6.26
N ALA A 80 -12.89 7.58 7.09
CA ALA A 80 -13.06 6.14 6.92
C ALA A 80 -13.69 5.79 5.56
N GLN A 81 -14.72 6.54 5.15
CA GLN A 81 -15.37 6.36 3.87
C GLN A 81 -14.47 6.75 2.70
N ALA A 82 -13.66 7.81 2.84
CA ALA A 82 -12.67 8.17 1.83
C ALA A 82 -11.60 7.07 1.67
N MET A 83 -11.19 6.44 2.77
CA MET A 83 -10.28 5.29 2.75
C MET A 83 -10.90 4.08 2.05
N GLU A 84 -12.16 3.78 2.27
CA GLU A 84 -12.88 2.72 1.55
C GLU A 84 -13.02 3.04 0.06
N TRP A 85 -13.35 4.27 -0.31
CA TRP A 85 -13.49 4.69 -1.70
C TRP A 85 -12.17 4.61 -2.49
N GLN A 86 -11.04 4.70 -1.84
CA GLN A 86 -9.73 4.46 -2.45
C GLN A 86 -9.66 3.10 -3.13
N PHE A 87 -10.32 2.08 -2.57
CA PHE A 87 -10.38 0.73 -3.14
C PHE A 87 -11.51 0.56 -4.17
N TYR A 88 -12.60 1.33 -4.04
CA TYR A 88 -13.76 1.24 -4.94
C TYR A 88 -13.70 2.21 -6.13
N GLY A 89 -12.61 2.98 -6.27
CA GLY A 89 -12.42 3.82 -7.45
C GLY A 89 -12.28 3.02 -8.75
N ASN A 90 -11.97 3.70 -9.84
CA ASN A 90 -11.74 3.06 -11.15
C ASN A 90 -10.36 2.38 -11.24
N THR A 91 -9.99 1.60 -10.21
CA THR A 91 -8.72 0.88 -10.13
C THR A 91 -8.97 -0.62 -9.98
N ASP A 92 -7.94 -1.42 -10.24
CA ASP A 92 -8.00 -2.88 -10.10
C ASP A 92 -8.21 -3.35 -8.66
N ALA A 93 -8.07 -2.46 -7.68
CA ALA A 93 -8.25 -2.78 -6.27
C ALA A 93 -9.63 -3.41 -5.97
N ARG A 94 -10.69 -2.94 -6.63
CA ARG A 94 -12.04 -3.51 -6.49
C ARG A 94 -12.11 -4.97 -6.94
N HIS A 95 -11.35 -5.36 -7.96
CA HIS A 95 -11.33 -6.75 -8.44
C HIS A 95 -10.71 -7.68 -7.39
N TYR A 96 -9.64 -7.25 -6.71
CA TYR A 96 -9.05 -8.02 -5.61
C TYR A 96 -10.00 -8.16 -4.43
N ILE A 97 -10.80 -7.14 -4.13
CA ILE A 97 -11.81 -7.17 -3.08
C ILE A 97 -12.95 -8.12 -3.45
N ASP A 98 -13.48 -8.04 -4.67
CA ASP A 98 -14.51 -8.95 -5.17
C ASP A 98 -14.03 -10.40 -5.13
N LEU A 99 -12.78 -10.66 -5.56
CA LEU A 99 -12.18 -11.99 -5.49
C LEU A 99 -12.03 -12.49 -4.05
N ALA A 100 -11.66 -11.61 -3.11
CA ALA A 100 -11.56 -11.96 -1.69
C ALA A 100 -12.94 -12.31 -1.10
N GLN A 101 -13.98 -11.62 -1.54
CA GLN A 101 -15.33 -11.74 -1.02
C GLN A 101 -16.10 -12.91 -1.66
N TYR A 102 -16.01 -13.07 -2.96
CA TYR A 102 -16.84 -14.00 -3.74
C TYR A 102 -16.06 -15.14 -4.39
N GLY A 103 -14.74 -15.03 -4.53
CA GLY A 103 -13.93 -15.98 -5.27
C GLY A 103 -14.04 -15.83 -6.80
N TYR A 104 -13.37 -16.72 -7.52
CA TYR A 104 -13.37 -16.72 -8.98
C TYR A 104 -14.69 -17.28 -9.52
N GLY A 105 -15.42 -16.49 -10.31
CA GLY A 105 -16.62 -16.93 -11.03
C GLY A 105 -17.87 -17.20 -10.19
N THR A 106 -17.89 -16.82 -8.91
CA THR A 106 -19.00 -17.19 -8.02
C THR A 106 -19.92 -16.03 -7.61
N GLY A 107 -19.55 -14.78 -7.87
CA GLY A 107 -20.34 -13.61 -7.48
C GLY A 107 -19.61 -12.30 -7.70
N GLY A 108 -20.18 -11.22 -7.17
CA GLY A 108 -19.63 -9.87 -7.31
C GLY A 108 -19.97 -9.18 -8.62
N ALA A 109 -19.53 -7.94 -8.76
CA ALA A 109 -19.83 -7.09 -9.93
C ALA A 109 -19.22 -7.61 -11.24
N PHE A 110 -18.23 -8.51 -11.15
CA PHE A 110 -17.44 -9.03 -12.27
C PHE A 110 -17.52 -10.55 -12.41
N ALA A 111 -18.53 -11.19 -11.81
CA ALA A 111 -18.67 -12.66 -11.76
C ALA A 111 -18.67 -13.33 -13.13
N GLU A 112 -19.14 -12.64 -14.18
CA GLU A 112 -19.24 -13.18 -15.54
C GLU A 112 -18.01 -12.84 -16.41
N GLN A 113 -17.01 -12.14 -15.84
CA GLN A 113 -15.85 -11.73 -16.62
C GLN A 113 -14.71 -12.76 -16.46
N GLU A 114 -14.42 -13.49 -17.55
CA GLU A 114 -13.28 -14.42 -17.64
C GLU A 114 -11.93 -13.75 -17.33
N LEU A 115 -11.86 -12.41 -17.45
CA LEU A 115 -10.68 -11.60 -17.15
C LEU A 115 -10.24 -11.64 -15.68
N MET A 116 -11.09 -12.12 -14.76
CA MET A 116 -10.72 -12.25 -13.34
C MET A 116 -9.57 -13.25 -13.10
N ILE A 117 -9.32 -14.15 -14.04
CA ILE A 117 -8.19 -15.10 -14.00
C ILE A 117 -6.82 -14.40 -14.01
N VAL A 118 -6.71 -13.20 -14.56
CA VAL A 118 -5.45 -12.45 -14.59
C VAL A 118 -5.01 -11.93 -13.22
N PHE A 119 -5.93 -11.87 -12.26
CA PHE A 119 -5.62 -11.42 -10.90
C PHE A 119 -5.06 -12.55 -10.05
N PHE A 120 -3.86 -12.37 -9.54
CA PHE A 120 -3.20 -13.36 -8.69
C PHE A 120 -4.00 -13.65 -7.42
N PRO A 121 -4.21 -14.94 -7.06
CA PRO A 121 -5.08 -15.33 -5.96
C PRO A 121 -4.51 -15.05 -4.57
N LEU A 122 -3.19 -14.83 -4.44
CA LEU A 122 -2.53 -14.73 -3.15
C LEU A 122 -3.06 -13.56 -2.30
N PHE A 123 -3.19 -12.36 -2.89
CA PHE A 123 -3.65 -11.19 -2.16
C PHE A 123 -5.14 -11.30 -1.75
N PRO A 124 -6.08 -11.67 -2.64
CA PRO A 124 -7.46 -11.97 -2.25
C PRO A 124 -7.58 -13.06 -1.18
N ALA A 125 -6.82 -14.14 -1.30
CA ALA A 125 -6.81 -15.20 -0.29
C ALA A 125 -6.32 -14.70 1.08
N LEU A 126 -5.27 -13.89 1.11
CA LEU A 126 -4.77 -13.27 2.32
C LEU A 126 -5.83 -12.36 2.95
N LEU A 127 -6.49 -11.50 2.15
CA LEU A 127 -7.58 -10.64 2.63
C LEU A 127 -8.72 -11.47 3.24
N ARG A 128 -9.09 -12.57 2.59
CA ARG A 128 -10.12 -13.49 3.09
C ARG A 128 -9.73 -14.11 4.42
N VAL A 129 -8.51 -14.58 4.55
CA VAL A 129 -7.98 -15.15 5.81
C VAL A 129 -7.99 -14.10 6.92
N VAL A 130 -7.49 -12.90 6.65
CA VAL A 130 -7.48 -11.80 7.64
C VAL A 130 -8.92 -11.43 8.03
N HIS A 131 -9.85 -11.35 7.07
CA HIS A 131 -11.26 -11.08 7.35
C HIS A 131 -11.89 -12.16 8.27
N LEU A 132 -11.58 -13.42 8.06
CA LEU A 132 -12.07 -14.52 8.90
C LEU A 132 -11.52 -14.43 10.33
N LEU A 133 -10.32 -13.92 10.53
CA LEU A 133 -9.67 -13.83 11.84
C LEU A 133 -10.07 -12.57 12.63
N VAL A 134 -10.21 -11.44 11.96
CA VAL A 134 -10.36 -10.13 12.60
C VAL A 134 -11.74 -9.51 12.34
N GLY A 135 -12.42 -9.92 11.27
CA GLY A 135 -13.64 -9.27 10.78
C GLY A 135 -13.34 -7.93 10.09
N GLY A 136 -14.36 -7.11 9.90
CA GLY A 136 -14.23 -5.77 9.28
C GLY A 136 -14.48 -5.74 7.78
N SER A 137 -14.42 -4.55 7.18
CA SER A 137 -14.62 -4.40 5.74
C SER A 137 -13.37 -4.77 4.95
N TYR A 138 -13.53 -5.45 3.81
CA TYR A 138 -12.41 -5.84 2.95
C TYR A 138 -11.53 -4.67 2.48
N PRO A 139 -12.09 -3.49 2.13
CA PRO A 139 -11.27 -2.32 1.80
C PRO A 139 -10.34 -1.87 2.92
N LEU A 140 -10.85 -1.79 4.15
CA LEU A 140 -10.03 -1.39 5.31
C LEU A 140 -8.96 -2.43 5.65
N LEU A 141 -9.30 -3.72 5.53
CA LEU A 141 -8.32 -4.81 5.69
C LEU A 141 -7.23 -4.74 4.63
N GLY A 142 -7.59 -4.43 3.38
CA GLY A 142 -6.63 -4.22 2.29
C GLY A 142 -5.62 -3.13 2.62
N LEU A 143 -6.10 -1.99 3.13
CA LEU A 143 -5.24 -0.90 3.59
C LEU A 143 -4.31 -1.35 4.74
N ALA A 144 -4.86 -2.05 5.73
CA ALA A 144 -4.10 -2.50 6.90
C ALA A 144 -3.01 -3.52 6.53
N VAL A 145 -3.29 -4.42 5.57
CA VAL A 145 -2.36 -5.48 5.13
C VAL A 145 -1.23 -4.94 4.26
N GLN A 146 -1.46 -3.88 3.49
CA GLN A 146 -0.44 -3.30 2.60
C GLN A 146 0.83 -2.85 3.34
N GLY A 147 0.68 -2.24 4.51
CA GLY A 147 1.82 -1.77 5.32
C GLY A 147 2.80 -2.89 5.67
N PRO A 148 2.36 -3.95 6.36
CA PRO A 148 3.21 -5.10 6.69
C PRO A 148 3.81 -5.79 5.47
N LEU A 149 3.05 -5.95 4.37
CA LEU A 149 3.55 -6.54 3.15
C LEU A 149 4.68 -5.70 2.53
N PHE A 150 4.50 -4.39 2.50
CA PHE A 150 5.52 -3.48 1.97
C PHE A 150 6.76 -3.42 2.85
N ALA A 151 6.58 -3.44 4.18
CA ALA A 151 7.68 -3.55 5.12
C ALA A 151 8.48 -4.86 4.94
N GLY A 152 7.77 -5.98 4.77
CA GLY A 152 8.39 -7.28 4.49
C GLY A 152 9.16 -7.28 3.17
N ALA A 153 8.59 -6.71 2.12
CA ALA A 153 9.26 -6.57 0.82
C ALA A 153 10.51 -5.70 0.94
N ALA A 154 10.44 -4.57 1.64
CA ALA A 154 11.59 -3.70 1.87
C ALA A 154 12.72 -4.41 2.61
N VAL A 155 12.41 -5.21 3.63
CA VAL A 155 13.39 -6.04 4.33
C VAL A 155 13.99 -7.10 3.41
N SER A 156 13.17 -7.77 2.62
CA SER A 156 13.63 -8.84 1.69
C SER A 156 14.54 -8.31 0.58
N LEU A 157 14.33 -7.07 0.15
CA LEU A 157 15.24 -6.42 -0.83
C LEU A 157 16.55 -5.97 -0.19
N TYR A 158 16.58 -5.85 1.13
CA TYR A 158 17.73 -5.41 1.88
C TYR A 158 18.63 -6.57 2.34
N THR A 159 18.14 -7.80 2.32
CA THR A 159 18.88 -9.01 2.71
C THR A 159 19.57 -9.68 1.53
#